data_52e268f364311f52cddd94a98952317e
#
_entry.id   52e268f364311f52cddd94a98952317e
#
_cell.length_a   1.000
_cell.length_b   1.000
_cell.length_c   1.000
_cell.angle_alpha   90.00
_cell.angle_beta   90.00
_cell.angle_gamma   90.00
#
_symmetry.space_group_name_H-M   'P 1'
#
loop_
_entity.id
_entity.type
_entity.pdbx_description
1 polymer ?
#
loop_
_entity_poly.entity_id
_entity_poly.type
_entity_poly.pdbx_seq_one_letter_code
_entity_poly.pdbx_strand_id
1 'polypeptide(L)'
;MNTANNVTSALIQDWESKVILVVEDVDTNKIFFDAALRKTKAKILWAKDGLEAVNMFQENIVDLVLMDLQLPIMDGYTATRQIKAINPSIPIIAQTAHVMSGEREKCMEAGCDDYLAKPIRLQILMDTLSKFLNK
;
A
#
# COMPACT_ATOMS: atom_id res chain seq x y z
N MET A 1 21.59 -27.67 4.16
CA MET A 1 20.39 -26.83 4.15
C MET A 1 19.63 -26.99 2.83
N ASN A 2 18.34 -27.05 2.91
CA ASN A 2 17.48 -27.27 1.76
C ASN A 2 17.26 -25.96 1.00
N THR A 3 17.57 -25.95 -0.29
CA THR A 3 17.39 -24.77 -1.15
C THR A 3 15.93 -24.33 -1.24
N ALA A 4 15.00 -25.27 -1.27
CA ALA A 4 13.57 -24.97 -1.32
C ALA A 4 13.10 -24.20 -0.07
N ASN A 5 13.62 -24.58 1.11
CA ASN A 5 13.32 -23.87 2.34
C ASN A 5 13.86 -22.44 2.32
N ASN A 6 15.05 -22.24 1.76
CA ASN A 6 15.63 -20.92 1.63
C ASN A 6 14.80 -20.03 0.71
N VAL A 7 14.35 -20.57 -0.42
CA VAL A 7 13.51 -19.83 -1.37
C VAL A 7 12.17 -19.46 -0.70
N THR A 8 11.56 -20.41 0.01
CA THR A 8 10.30 -20.17 0.72
C THR A 8 10.47 -19.07 1.78
N SER A 9 11.57 -19.15 2.55
CA SER A 9 11.86 -18.15 3.58
C SER A 9 12.06 -16.76 2.98
N ALA A 10 12.71 -16.68 1.80
CA ALA A 10 12.93 -15.41 1.13
C ALA A 10 11.63 -14.77 0.65
N LEU A 11 10.58 -15.57 0.36
CA LEU A 11 9.28 -15.07 -0.08
C LEU A 11 8.36 -14.68 1.07
N ILE A 12 8.67 -15.11 2.29
CA ILE A 12 7.87 -14.82 3.48
C ILE A 12 8.55 -13.70 4.26
N GLN A 13 7.89 -12.55 4.32
CA GLN A 13 8.37 -11.42 5.09
C GLN A 13 7.80 -11.48 6.51
N ASP A 14 8.57 -11.04 7.47
CA ASP A 14 8.10 -10.90 8.86
C ASP A 14 7.96 -9.41 9.16
N TRP A 15 6.74 -8.93 9.09
CA TRP A 15 6.40 -7.52 9.35
C TRP A 15 5.50 -7.40 10.57
N GLU A 16 5.70 -8.24 11.56
CA GLU A 16 4.89 -8.26 12.78
C GLU A 16 4.85 -6.90 13.49
N SER A 17 5.95 -6.15 13.42
CA SER A 17 6.03 -4.82 14.03
C SER A 17 5.52 -3.70 13.13
N LYS A 18 5.07 -4.02 11.91
CA LYS A 18 4.69 -3.03 10.92
C LYS A 18 3.17 -2.89 10.83
N VAL A 19 2.73 -1.67 10.52
CA VAL A 19 1.31 -1.34 10.32
C VAL A 19 1.14 -0.80 8.91
N ILE A 20 0.29 -1.45 8.14
CA ILE A 20 0.00 -1.06 6.76
C ILE A 20 -1.44 -0.56 6.69
N LEU A 21 -1.63 0.66 6.23
CA LEU A 21 -2.96 1.22 5.96
C LEU A 21 -3.31 0.93 4.51
N VAL A 22 -4.33 0.11 4.28
CA VAL A 22 -4.81 -0.23 2.95
C VAL A 22 -6.08 0.56 2.67
N VAL A 23 -6.02 1.41 1.65
CA VAL A 23 -7.16 2.24 1.25
C VAL A 23 -7.76 1.63 -0.01
N GLU A 24 -8.91 1.00 0.17
CA GLU A 24 -9.55 0.20 -0.86
C GLU A 24 -11.06 0.08 -0.58
N ASP A 25 -11.89 0.31 -1.57
CA ASP A 25 -13.36 0.22 -1.40
C ASP A 25 -13.97 -1.03 -2.03
N VAL A 26 -13.22 -1.77 -2.84
CA VAL A 26 -13.73 -2.96 -3.54
C VAL A 26 -13.42 -4.21 -2.74
N ASP A 27 -14.45 -4.97 -2.35
CA ASP A 27 -14.31 -6.13 -1.47
C ASP A 27 -13.37 -7.21 -2.03
N THR A 28 -13.42 -7.48 -3.33
CA THR A 28 -12.54 -8.48 -3.95
C THR A 28 -11.07 -8.09 -3.84
N ASN A 29 -10.76 -6.80 -3.95
CA ASN A 29 -9.41 -6.31 -3.78
C ASN A 29 -8.96 -6.41 -2.33
N LYS A 30 -9.85 -6.15 -1.38
CA LYS A 30 -9.55 -6.33 0.06
C LYS A 30 -9.20 -7.78 0.36
N ILE A 31 -9.95 -8.73 -0.21
CA ILE A 31 -9.67 -10.16 -0.03
C ILE A 31 -8.27 -10.50 -0.52
N PHE A 32 -7.88 -9.95 -1.68
CA PHE A 32 -6.54 -10.15 -2.22
C PHE A 32 -5.47 -9.65 -1.26
N PHE A 33 -5.59 -8.41 -0.78
CA PHE A 33 -4.61 -7.85 0.14
C PHE A 33 -4.56 -8.59 1.47
N ASP A 34 -5.72 -8.97 2.01
CA ASP A 34 -5.76 -9.72 3.25
C ASP A 34 -5.02 -11.05 3.11
N ALA A 35 -5.29 -11.78 2.04
CA ALA A 35 -4.62 -13.06 1.77
C ALA A 35 -3.12 -12.87 1.55
N ALA A 36 -2.75 -11.84 0.77
CA ALA A 36 -1.36 -11.57 0.43
C ALA A 36 -0.51 -11.19 1.66
N LEU A 37 -1.08 -10.42 2.58
CA LEU A 37 -0.34 -9.85 3.69
C LEU A 37 -0.46 -10.65 4.99
N ARG A 38 -1.39 -11.59 5.06
CA ARG A 38 -1.63 -12.36 6.29
C ARG A 38 -0.38 -13.06 6.81
N LYS A 39 0.38 -13.68 5.90
CA LYS A 39 1.58 -14.44 6.28
C LYS A 39 2.72 -13.55 6.78
N THR A 40 2.68 -12.27 6.47
CA THR A 40 3.71 -11.33 6.92
C THR A 40 3.53 -10.93 8.37
N LYS A 41 2.36 -11.17 8.94
CA LYS A 41 1.96 -10.79 10.30
C LYS A 41 1.83 -9.28 10.50
N ALA A 42 1.93 -8.48 9.45
CA ALA A 42 1.72 -7.04 9.55
C ALA A 42 0.29 -6.75 10.02
N LYS A 43 0.14 -5.72 10.84
CA LYS A 43 -1.18 -5.23 11.21
C LYS A 43 -1.75 -4.44 10.04
N ILE A 44 -2.95 -4.78 9.62
CA ILE A 44 -3.61 -4.10 8.50
C ILE A 44 -4.73 -3.22 9.03
N LEU A 45 -4.70 -1.96 8.64
CA LEU A 45 -5.80 -1.03 8.87
C LEU A 45 -6.49 -0.81 7.53
N TRP A 46 -7.81 -0.76 7.54
CA TRP A 46 -8.60 -0.64 6.31
C TRP A 46 -9.33 0.69 6.27
N ALA A 47 -9.20 1.42 5.18
CA ALA A 47 -9.99 2.60 4.90
C ALA A 47 -10.70 2.41 3.57
N LYS A 48 -11.95 2.82 3.49
CA LYS A 48 -12.77 2.62 2.28
C LYS A 48 -12.77 3.81 1.34
N ASP A 49 -12.28 4.96 1.79
CA ASP A 49 -12.17 6.17 0.98
C ASP A 49 -11.03 7.04 1.48
N GLY A 50 -10.76 8.12 0.74
CA GLY A 50 -9.64 9.00 1.06
C GLY A 50 -9.82 9.76 2.37
N LEU A 51 -11.05 10.15 2.71
CA LEU A 51 -11.32 10.86 3.95
C LEU A 51 -11.04 9.96 5.17
N GLU A 52 -11.54 8.73 5.11
CA GLU A 52 -11.31 7.74 6.16
C GLU A 52 -9.81 7.46 6.29
N ALA A 53 -9.10 7.37 5.15
CA ALA A 53 -7.65 7.15 5.15
C ALA A 53 -6.91 8.25 5.90
N VAL A 54 -7.22 9.51 5.63
CA VAL A 54 -6.59 10.64 6.32
C VAL A 54 -6.88 10.58 7.81
N ASN A 55 -8.12 10.34 8.18
CA ASN A 55 -8.52 10.26 9.60
C ASN A 55 -7.79 9.12 10.31
N MET A 56 -7.74 7.94 9.70
CA MET A 56 -7.06 6.80 10.30
C MET A 56 -5.56 7.02 10.40
N PHE A 57 -4.97 7.71 9.43
CA PHE A 57 -3.56 8.03 9.47
C PHE A 57 -3.24 8.97 10.65
N GLN A 58 -4.12 9.91 10.94
CA GLN A 58 -3.94 10.83 12.07
C GLN A 58 -4.07 10.12 13.41
N GLU A 59 -4.91 9.09 13.49
CA GLU A 59 -5.25 8.42 14.75
C GLU A 59 -4.36 7.22 15.07
N ASN A 60 -3.55 6.77 14.14
CA ASN A 60 -2.77 5.54 14.27
C ASN A 60 -1.33 5.74 13.85
N ILE A 61 -0.45 4.87 14.35
CA ILE A 61 0.92 4.78 13.85
C ILE A 61 0.89 3.89 12.61
N VAL A 62 1.32 4.43 11.47
CA VAL A 62 1.31 3.73 10.18
C VAL A 62 2.71 3.74 9.60
N ASP A 63 3.15 2.59 9.09
CA ASP A 63 4.48 2.44 8.50
C ASP A 63 4.46 2.56 6.97
N LEU A 64 3.33 2.28 6.34
CA LEU A 64 3.19 2.35 4.89
C LEU A 64 1.70 2.45 4.53
N VAL A 65 1.40 3.19 3.47
CA VAL A 65 0.05 3.33 2.94
C VAL A 65 -0.03 2.74 1.54
N LEU A 66 -1.00 1.85 1.32
CA LEU A 66 -1.39 1.37 0.00
C LEU A 66 -2.63 2.16 -0.41
N MET A 67 -2.49 3.03 -1.41
CA MET A 67 -3.51 4.01 -1.75
C MET A 67 -4.12 3.74 -3.12
N ASP A 68 -5.40 3.36 -3.16
CA ASP A 68 -6.13 3.30 -4.40
C ASP A 68 -6.34 4.73 -4.92
N LEU A 69 -6.08 4.96 -6.19
CA LEU A 69 -6.27 6.29 -6.78
C LEU A 69 -7.71 6.57 -7.21
N GLN A 70 -8.49 5.53 -7.44
CA GLN A 70 -9.90 5.65 -7.81
C GLN A 70 -10.80 5.37 -6.61
N LEU A 71 -10.99 6.38 -5.77
CA LEU A 71 -11.79 6.27 -4.56
C LEU A 71 -13.02 7.18 -4.61
N PRO A 72 -14.10 6.78 -3.92
CA PRO A 72 -15.23 7.69 -3.74
C PRO A 72 -14.90 8.78 -2.70
N ILE A 73 -15.72 9.82 -2.64
CA ILE A 73 -15.69 10.91 -1.65
C ILE A 73 -14.44 11.78 -1.78
N MET A 74 -13.28 11.26 -1.43
CA MET A 74 -12.00 11.94 -1.61
C MET A 74 -11.08 10.99 -2.38
N ASP A 75 -10.60 11.43 -3.55
CA ASP A 75 -9.74 10.60 -4.39
C ASP A 75 -8.36 10.37 -3.76
N GLY A 76 -7.65 9.39 -4.31
CA GLY A 76 -6.37 8.98 -3.76
C GLY A 76 -5.27 10.02 -3.89
N TYR A 77 -5.31 10.87 -4.90
CA TYR A 77 -4.33 11.95 -5.05
C TYR A 77 -4.47 12.97 -3.93
N THR A 78 -5.70 13.40 -3.66
CA THR A 78 -5.99 14.36 -2.60
C THR A 78 -5.62 13.79 -1.24
N ALA A 79 -6.00 12.54 -0.98
CA ALA A 79 -5.66 11.87 0.27
C ALA A 79 -4.14 11.76 0.44
N THR A 80 -3.42 11.41 -0.62
CA THR A 80 -1.95 11.32 -0.61
C THR A 80 -1.33 12.66 -0.21
N ARG A 81 -1.78 13.77 -0.83
CA ARG A 81 -1.25 15.09 -0.49
C ARG A 81 -1.47 15.43 0.97
N GLN A 82 -2.66 15.13 1.49
CA GLN A 82 -2.98 15.41 2.89
C GLN A 82 -2.16 14.57 3.86
N ILE A 83 -1.99 13.28 3.56
CA ILE A 83 -1.19 12.38 4.40
C ILE A 83 0.28 12.81 4.38
N LYS A 84 0.82 13.15 3.22
CA LYS A 84 2.19 13.64 3.10
C LYS A 84 2.40 14.97 3.81
N ALA A 85 1.37 15.81 3.90
CA ALA A 85 1.45 17.05 4.67
C ALA A 85 1.58 16.77 6.17
N ILE A 86 0.97 15.67 6.65
CA ILE A 86 1.07 15.26 8.05
C ILE A 86 2.44 14.63 8.32
N ASN A 87 2.89 13.73 7.45
CA ASN A 87 4.19 13.09 7.57
C ASN A 87 4.83 12.90 6.20
N PRO A 88 5.77 13.79 5.81
CA PRO A 88 6.40 13.71 4.49
C PRO A 88 7.22 12.44 4.25
N SER A 89 7.61 11.74 5.32
CA SER A 89 8.45 10.55 5.22
C SER A 89 7.68 9.25 5.05
N ILE A 90 6.35 9.27 5.18
CA ILE A 90 5.58 8.02 5.09
C ILE A 90 5.59 7.47 3.66
N PRO A 91 5.94 6.19 3.45
CA PRO A 91 5.84 5.61 2.12
C PRO A 91 4.38 5.46 1.70
N ILE A 92 4.04 5.96 0.53
CA ILE A 92 2.72 5.80 -0.07
C ILE A 92 2.90 5.13 -1.42
N ILE A 93 2.31 3.94 -1.54
CA ILE A 93 2.33 3.16 -2.78
C ILE A 93 0.94 3.25 -3.39
N ALA A 94 0.85 3.91 -4.53
CA ALA A 94 -0.42 4.05 -5.23
C ALA A 94 -0.76 2.76 -5.98
N GLN A 95 -2.05 2.49 -6.16
CA GLN A 95 -2.52 1.41 -7.00
C GLN A 95 -3.56 1.96 -7.98
N THR A 96 -3.46 1.56 -9.23
CA THR A 96 -4.33 2.09 -10.28
C THR A 96 -4.53 1.10 -11.41
N ALA A 97 -5.74 1.09 -11.98
CA ALA A 97 -6.03 0.37 -13.21
C ALA A 97 -5.61 1.18 -14.43
N HIS A 98 -5.31 2.46 -14.25
CA HIS A 98 -4.97 3.36 -15.34
C HIS A 98 -3.48 3.65 -15.37
N VAL A 99 -2.75 2.87 -16.18
CA VAL A 99 -1.30 3.04 -16.33
C VAL A 99 -0.98 3.82 -17.61
N MET A 100 -1.83 4.75 -17.96
CA MET A 100 -1.65 5.56 -19.15
C MET A 100 -0.62 6.65 -18.94
N SER A 101 -0.15 7.20 -20.06
CA SER A 101 0.77 8.34 -20.07
C SER A 101 0.22 9.47 -19.19
N GLY A 102 1.04 9.99 -18.30
CA GLY A 102 0.67 11.06 -17.39
C GLY A 102 0.18 10.60 -16.02
N GLU A 103 -0.28 9.36 -15.89
CA GLU A 103 -0.80 8.85 -14.62
C GLU A 103 0.31 8.72 -13.58
N ARG A 104 1.47 8.21 -14.02
CA ARG A 104 2.62 8.08 -13.15
C ARG A 104 3.08 9.45 -12.63
N GLU A 105 3.13 10.44 -13.51
CA GLU A 105 3.54 11.80 -13.15
C GLU A 105 2.58 12.42 -12.13
N LYS A 106 1.28 12.20 -12.30
CA LYS A 106 0.27 12.64 -11.32
C LYS A 106 0.48 12.00 -9.96
N CYS A 107 0.78 10.70 -9.94
CA CYS A 107 1.09 9.98 -8.71
C CYS A 107 2.26 10.63 -7.99
N MET A 108 3.35 10.83 -8.71
CA MET A 108 4.57 11.36 -8.12
C MET A 108 4.39 12.80 -7.66
N GLU A 109 3.67 13.61 -8.42
CA GLU A 109 3.36 14.98 -8.02
C GLU A 109 2.52 15.05 -6.74
N ALA A 110 1.62 14.09 -6.56
CA ALA A 110 0.81 14.01 -5.35
C ALA A 110 1.64 13.58 -4.14
N GLY A 111 2.81 12.98 -4.37
CA GLY A 111 3.71 12.55 -3.31
C GLY A 111 3.85 11.04 -3.15
N CYS A 112 3.31 10.26 -4.08
CA CYS A 112 3.49 8.80 -4.02
C CYS A 112 4.95 8.43 -4.21
N ASP A 113 5.39 7.41 -3.50
CA ASP A 113 6.77 6.92 -3.56
C ASP A 113 6.95 5.85 -4.61
N ASP A 114 5.87 5.13 -4.94
CA ASP A 114 5.86 4.11 -5.97
C ASP A 114 4.41 3.88 -6.39
N TYR A 115 4.20 3.06 -7.43
CA TYR A 115 2.84 2.70 -7.80
C TYR A 115 2.77 1.29 -8.36
N LEU A 116 1.58 0.69 -8.28
CA LEU A 116 1.30 -0.66 -8.75
C LEU A 116 0.15 -0.61 -9.74
N ALA A 117 0.32 -1.33 -10.86
CA ALA A 117 -0.72 -1.47 -11.87
C ALA A 117 -1.67 -2.60 -11.49
N LYS A 118 -2.97 -2.37 -11.61
CA LYS A 118 -3.99 -3.43 -11.42
C LYS A 118 -4.14 -4.21 -12.74
N PRO A 119 -4.33 -5.53 -12.69
CA PRO A 119 -4.38 -6.39 -11.51
C PRO A 119 -2.99 -6.58 -10.90
N ILE A 120 -2.91 -6.50 -9.58
CA ILE A 120 -1.64 -6.54 -8.86
C ILE A 120 -1.20 -8.00 -8.70
N ARG A 121 0.05 -8.29 -9.11
CA ARG A 121 0.65 -9.61 -8.91
C ARG A 121 1.26 -9.68 -7.52
N LEU A 122 1.08 -10.82 -6.86
CA LEU A 122 1.58 -11.02 -5.50
C LEU A 122 3.07 -10.73 -5.38
N GLN A 123 3.88 -11.27 -6.28
CA GLN A 123 5.33 -11.09 -6.22
C GLN A 123 5.73 -9.61 -6.33
N ILE A 124 5.08 -8.88 -7.23
CA ILE A 124 5.36 -7.46 -7.42
C ILE A 124 4.95 -6.66 -6.20
N LEU A 125 3.80 -6.99 -5.61
CA LEU A 125 3.35 -6.36 -4.36
C LEU A 125 4.39 -6.56 -3.26
N MET A 126 4.82 -7.81 -3.04
CA MET A 126 5.77 -8.12 -1.98
C MET A 126 7.13 -7.46 -2.21
N ASP A 127 7.62 -7.47 -3.44
CA ASP A 127 8.89 -6.81 -3.78
C ASP A 127 8.82 -5.30 -3.52
N THR A 128 7.72 -4.68 -3.91
CA THR A 128 7.54 -3.23 -3.74
C THR A 128 7.46 -2.86 -2.27
N LEU A 129 6.65 -3.58 -1.49
CA LEU A 129 6.53 -3.31 -0.05
C LEU A 129 7.86 -3.53 0.68
N SER A 130 8.62 -4.54 0.27
CA SER A 130 9.91 -4.85 0.89
C SER A 130 10.91 -3.71 0.76
N LYS A 131 10.87 -2.95 -0.33
CA LYS A 131 11.76 -1.80 -0.52
C LYS A 131 11.60 -0.77 0.60
N PHE A 132 10.40 -0.65 1.15
CA PHE A 132 10.09 0.38 2.15
C PHE A 132 10.02 -0.15 3.56
N LEU A 133 9.59 -1.40 3.74
CA LEU A 133 9.38 -1.98 5.07
C LEU A 133 10.61 -2.70 5.63
N ASN A 134 11.52 -3.13 4.78
CA ASN A 134 12.72 -3.86 5.20
C ASN A 134 13.94 -2.96 5.45
N LYS A 135 13.72 -1.67 5.55
CA LYS A 135 14.80 -0.73 5.83
C LYS A 135 15.14 -0.69 7.31
#